data_fff09f1e6e52d4e7a2e0fe8768637914
#
_entry.id   fff09f1e6e52d4e7a2e0fe8768637914
#
_cell.length_a   1.000
_cell.length_b   1.000
_cell.length_c   1.000
_cell.angle_alpha   90.00
_cell.angle_beta   90.00
_cell.angle_gamma   90.00
#
_symmetry.space_group_name_H-M   'P 1'
#
loop_
_entity.id
_entity.type
_entity.pdbx_description
1 polymer ?
#
loop_
_entity_poly.entity_id
_entity_poly.type
_entity_poly.pdbx_seq_one_letter_code
_entity_poly.pdbx_strand_id
1 'polypeptide(L)'
;SLAILTPDSVIGVRDPFGIRPLCLGRITTPSGQDHWVLASETCALNTVGARFVRELAPGEIVIITEAGVRRVPGLPMQREALCMLEMIYFARPDSEMFGQSLHKARLRMGEELAHEHPALGADLVIPVPDSGIPAAIGFARASGIPFDEGLIKNRYIQRTFIAPDQRMREMGVRMKLTPIHEVMEGKRVVMVDDSIVRGTTTGKVVRLLFDAGAREVHVRITAPPVISQCFYGVDMASKSELIAANNSIEQIRQHIGATSLGFLSQDGLARALSSPNENFCLACFTGEYPVPVHPTRDGSKFALEMNMAGSPPTP
;
A
#
# COMPACT_ATOMS: atom_id res chain seq x y z
N SER A 1 -3.47 -6.50 -14.28
CA SER A 1 -2.53 -7.49 -14.86
C SER A 1 -3.06 -8.91 -14.67
N LEU A 2 -2.75 -9.81 -15.61
CA LEU A 2 -3.16 -11.21 -15.60
C LEU A 2 -1.95 -12.11 -15.84
N ALA A 3 -1.94 -13.28 -15.18
CA ALA A 3 -1.09 -14.41 -15.54
C ALA A 3 -2.01 -15.61 -15.79
N ILE A 4 -1.96 -16.17 -17.01
CA ILE A 4 -2.86 -17.23 -17.47
C ILE A 4 -2.00 -18.44 -17.78
N LEU A 5 -2.35 -19.60 -17.23
CA LEU A 5 -1.71 -20.89 -17.53
C LEU A 5 -2.58 -21.69 -18.49
N THR A 6 -1.97 -22.20 -19.56
CA THR A 6 -2.56 -23.15 -20.49
C THR A 6 -1.72 -24.45 -20.48
N PRO A 7 -2.15 -25.54 -21.15
CA PRO A 7 -1.36 -26.77 -21.17
C PRO A 7 0.07 -26.63 -21.73
N ASP A 8 0.31 -25.66 -22.61
CA ASP A 8 1.55 -25.47 -23.37
C ASP A 8 2.14 -24.06 -23.26
N SER A 9 1.52 -23.16 -22.50
CA SER A 9 2.02 -21.80 -22.38
C SER A 9 1.64 -21.11 -21.08
N VAL A 10 2.43 -20.09 -20.72
CA VAL A 10 2.12 -19.10 -19.68
C VAL A 10 1.99 -17.75 -20.38
N ILE A 11 0.87 -17.05 -20.15
CA ILE A 11 0.56 -15.77 -20.80
C ILE A 11 0.51 -14.68 -19.74
N GLY A 12 1.31 -13.62 -19.93
CA GLY A 12 1.28 -12.42 -19.13
C GLY A 12 0.61 -11.28 -19.88
N VAL A 13 -0.35 -10.61 -19.24
CA VAL A 13 -1.07 -9.46 -19.81
C VAL A 13 -1.01 -8.30 -18.84
N ARG A 14 -0.54 -7.14 -19.29
CA ARG A 14 -0.60 -5.90 -18.54
C ARG A 14 -1.63 -4.95 -19.15
N ASP A 15 -2.41 -4.28 -18.32
CA ASP A 15 -3.44 -3.35 -18.79
C ASP A 15 -2.83 -2.13 -19.51
N PRO A 16 -3.59 -1.42 -20.37
CA PRO A 16 -3.06 -0.33 -21.21
C PRO A 16 -2.51 0.88 -20.44
N PHE A 17 -2.86 1.03 -19.17
CA PHE A 17 -2.36 2.08 -18.29
C PHE A 17 -1.22 1.58 -17.37
N GLY A 18 -0.99 0.26 -17.31
CA GLY A 18 -0.02 -0.33 -16.40
C GLY A 18 -0.35 -0.12 -14.92
N ILE A 19 -1.66 -0.06 -14.56
CA ILE A 19 -2.11 0.24 -13.19
C ILE A 19 -1.56 -0.76 -12.19
N ARG A 20 -1.61 -2.06 -12.51
CA ARG A 20 -1.03 -3.09 -11.64
C ARG A 20 0.27 -3.61 -12.22
N PRO A 21 1.30 -3.82 -11.37
CA PRO A 21 2.60 -4.23 -11.83
C PRO A 21 2.60 -5.67 -12.39
N LEU A 22 3.50 -5.93 -13.32
CA LEU A 22 3.82 -7.26 -13.82
C LEU A 22 5.23 -7.24 -14.37
N CYS A 23 6.08 -8.17 -13.94
CA CYS A 23 7.46 -8.27 -14.37
C CYS A 23 7.81 -9.68 -14.87
N LEU A 24 8.84 -9.72 -15.70
CA LEU A 24 9.41 -10.94 -16.29
C LEU A 24 10.78 -11.20 -15.65
N GLY A 25 10.97 -12.41 -15.20
CA GLY A 25 12.23 -12.93 -14.70
C GLY A 25 12.67 -14.17 -15.47
N ARG A 26 13.93 -14.56 -15.25
CA ARG A 26 14.56 -15.72 -15.90
C ARG A 26 15.40 -16.50 -14.90
N ILE A 27 15.25 -17.83 -14.93
CA ILE A 27 16.11 -18.79 -14.26
C ILE A 27 16.91 -19.51 -15.33
N THR A 28 18.23 -19.46 -15.29
CA THR A 28 19.10 -20.25 -16.18
C THR A 28 19.58 -21.47 -15.40
N THR A 29 19.26 -22.68 -15.90
CA THR A 29 19.70 -23.93 -15.29
C THR A 29 21.21 -24.14 -15.50
N PRO A 30 21.85 -25.05 -14.74
CA PRO A 30 23.25 -25.42 -14.96
C PRO A 30 23.52 -25.99 -16.37
N SER A 31 22.49 -26.57 -17.04
CA SER A 31 22.56 -27.02 -18.42
C SER A 31 22.46 -25.89 -19.46
N GLY A 32 22.27 -24.65 -19.03
CA GLY A 32 22.11 -23.48 -19.92
C GLY A 32 20.71 -23.29 -20.47
N GLN A 33 19.71 -24.03 -19.98
CA GLN A 33 18.31 -23.84 -20.36
C GLN A 33 17.68 -22.69 -19.57
N ASP A 34 16.96 -21.82 -20.26
CA ASP A 34 16.23 -20.71 -19.64
C ASP A 34 14.79 -21.09 -19.32
N HIS A 35 14.39 -20.83 -18.07
CA HIS A 35 12.99 -20.88 -17.62
C HIS A 35 12.52 -19.46 -17.28
N TRP A 36 11.33 -19.11 -17.71
CA TRP A 36 10.78 -17.78 -17.58
C TRP A 36 9.73 -17.73 -16.46
N VAL A 37 9.70 -16.62 -15.74
CA VAL A 37 8.80 -16.42 -14.59
C VAL A 37 8.08 -15.10 -14.76
N LEU A 38 6.76 -15.10 -14.53
CA LEU A 38 5.95 -13.89 -14.38
C LEU A 38 5.65 -13.68 -12.91
N ALA A 39 5.81 -12.45 -12.45
CA ALA A 39 5.48 -12.05 -11.08
C ALA A 39 4.97 -10.61 -11.05
N SER A 40 4.21 -10.25 -10.01
CA SER A 40 3.82 -8.86 -9.77
C SER A 40 4.99 -8.01 -9.29
N GLU A 41 5.97 -8.62 -8.60
CA GLU A 41 7.07 -7.93 -7.91
C GLU A 41 8.40 -8.66 -8.07
N THR A 42 9.49 -7.90 -8.04
CA THR A 42 10.85 -8.48 -8.13
C THR A 42 11.22 -9.32 -6.91
N CYS A 43 10.67 -9.06 -5.73
CA CYS A 43 10.91 -9.89 -4.55
C CYS A 43 10.42 -11.33 -4.74
N ALA A 44 9.35 -11.55 -5.50
CA ALA A 44 8.88 -12.89 -5.84
C ALA A 44 9.86 -13.60 -6.78
N LEU A 45 10.46 -12.88 -7.73
CA LEU A 45 11.53 -13.40 -8.58
C LEU A 45 12.75 -13.84 -7.75
N ASN A 46 13.18 -13.00 -6.82
CA ASN A 46 14.30 -13.30 -5.92
C ASN A 46 14.02 -14.56 -5.08
N THR A 47 12.80 -14.74 -4.61
CA THR A 47 12.40 -15.90 -3.79
C THR A 47 12.58 -17.23 -4.55
N VAL A 48 12.33 -17.25 -5.85
CA VAL A 48 12.48 -18.45 -6.69
C VAL A 48 13.84 -18.52 -7.40
N GLY A 49 14.76 -17.61 -7.09
CA GLY A 49 16.09 -17.55 -7.71
C GLY A 49 16.09 -17.08 -9.17
N ALA A 50 15.02 -16.41 -9.61
CA ALA A 50 14.95 -15.83 -10.94
C ALA A 50 15.61 -14.44 -10.97
N ARG A 51 16.37 -14.18 -12.04
CA ARG A 51 16.92 -12.83 -12.30
C ARG A 51 15.84 -11.96 -12.94
N PHE A 52 15.66 -10.74 -12.47
CA PHE A 52 14.80 -9.75 -13.11
C PHE A 52 15.30 -9.45 -14.52
N VAL A 53 14.40 -9.44 -15.48
CA VAL A 53 14.67 -9.07 -16.87
C VAL A 53 14.13 -7.69 -17.19
N ARG A 54 12.83 -7.47 -16.95
CA ARG A 54 12.16 -6.20 -17.14
C ARG A 54 10.73 -6.21 -16.60
N GLU A 55 10.16 -5.06 -16.43
CA GLU A 55 8.70 -4.93 -16.34
C GLU A 55 8.05 -5.12 -17.71
N LEU A 56 6.81 -5.61 -17.74
CA LEU A 56 5.99 -5.56 -18.95
C LEU A 56 5.52 -4.12 -19.16
N ALA A 57 5.56 -3.67 -20.40
CA ALA A 57 5.02 -2.35 -20.75
C ALA A 57 3.48 -2.30 -20.61
N PRO A 58 2.88 -1.14 -20.36
CA PRO A 58 1.43 -0.98 -20.42
C PRO A 58 0.86 -1.49 -21.75
N GLY A 59 -0.21 -2.28 -21.69
CA GLY A 59 -0.85 -2.90 -22.86
C GLY A 59 -0.12 -4.10 -23.44
N GLU A 60 1.02 -4.50 -22.86
CA GLU A 60 1.82 -5.61 -23.41
C GLU A 60 1.23 -6.97 -23.05
N ILE A 61 1.32 -7.90 -24.04
CA ILE A 61 1.08 -9.33 -23.86
C ILE A 61 2.36 -10.09 -24.16
N VAL A 62 2.76 -10.99 -23.26
CA VAL A 62 3.85 -11.95 -23.48
C VAL A 62 3.31 -13.37 -23.43
N ILE A 63 3.82 -14.23 -24.29
CA ILE A 63 3.53 -15.66 -24.29
C ILE A 63 4.85 -16.42 -24.11
N ILE A 64 4.89 -17.23 -23.08
CA ILE A 64 6.01 -18.08 -22.70
C ILE A 64 5.66 -19.50 -23.07
N THR A 65 6.51 -20.17 -23.86
CA THR A 65 6.40 -21.57 -24.25
C THR A 65 7.76 -22.25 -24.06
N GLU A 66 7.86 -23.53 -24.38
CA GLU A 66 9.15 -24.23 -24.40
C GLU A 66 10.15 -23.60 -25.38
N ALA A 67 9.66 -22.96 -26.46
CA ALA A 67 10.50 -22.26 -27.43
C ALA A 67 11.01 -20.89 -26.91
N GLY A 68 10.57 -20.43 -25.74
CA GLY A 68 10.98 -19.18 -25.15
C GLY A 68 9.84 -18.16 -25.01
N VAL A 69 10.20 -16.87 -24.94
CA VAL A 69 9.27 -15.76 -24.75
C VAL A 69 9.07 -15.01 -26.06
N ARG A 70 7.82 -14.79 -26.40
CA ARG A 70 7.46 -13.88 -27.51
C ARG A 70 6.52 -12.78 -27.03
N ARG A 71 6.73 -11.59 -27.54
CA ARG A 71 5.81 -10.47 -27.37
C ARG A 71 4.72 -10.55 -28.43
N VAL A 72 3.48 -10.28 -28.04
CA VAL A 72 2.33 -10.21 -28.95
C VAL A 72 1.76 -8.80 -28.87
N PRO A 73 1.28 -8.22 -29.98
CA PRO A 73 0.52 -7.00 -29.92
C PRO A 73 -0.67 -7.12 -28.97
N GLY A 74 -0.72 -6.23 -27.99
CA GLY A 74 -1.83 -6.13 -27.05
C GLY A 74 -2.68 -4.91 -27.35
N LEU A 75 -3.30 -4.35 -26.31
CA LEU A 75 -4.01 -3.09 -26.43
C LEU A 75 -3.03 -1.93 -26.56
N PRO A 76 -3.36 -0.88 -27.36
CA PRO A 76 -2.49 0.30 -27.43
C PRO A 76 -2.21 0.89 -26.04
N MET A 77 -0.95 1.12 -25.75
CA MET A 77 -0.55 1.83 -24.55
C MET A 77 -1.26 3.18 -24.47
N GLN A 78 -1.85 3.46 -23.32
CA GLN A 78 -2.34 4.78 -22.93
C GLN A 78 -1.26 5.51 -22.12
N ARG A 79 -1.60 6.55 -21.37
CA ARG A 79 -0.66 7.13 -20.39
C ARG A 79 -0.31 6.11 -19.31
N GLU A 80 0.89 6.17 -18.77
CA GLU A 80 1.20 5.42 -17.57
C GLU A 80 0.36 5.88 -16.38
N ALA A 81 -0.10 4.95 -15.57
CA ALA A 81 -0.85 5.22 -14.37
C ALA A 81 -0.63 4.10 -13.33
N LEU A 82 0.63 3.85 -12.97
CA LEU A 82 0.95 2.85 -11.94
C LEU A 82 0.26 3.20 -10.61
N CYS A 83 -0.35 2.22 -9.97
CA CYS A 83 -1.01 2.42 -8.69
C CYS A 83 -0.05 3.00 -7.65
N MET A 84 -0.32 4.22 -7.14
CA MET A 84 0.52 4.87 -6.14
C MET A 84 0.59 4.08 -4.83
N LEU A 85 -0.47 3.36 -4.46
CA LEU A 85 -0.46 2.52 -3.26
C LEU A 85 0.50 1.33 -3.35
N GLU A 86 0.91 0.91 -4.54
CA GLU A 86 2.02 -0.06 -4.67
C GLU A 86 3.32 0.52 -4.12
N MET A 87 3.62 1.79 -4.47
CA MET A 87 4.80 2.48 -3.98
C MET A 87 4.76 2.72 -2.47
N ILE A 88 3.58 3.09 -1.94
CA ILE A 88 3.39 3.43 -0.52
C ILE A 88 3.34 2.17 0.36
N TYR A 89 2.54 1.16 -0.02
CA TYR A 89 2.12 0.10 0.90
C TYR A 89 2.20 -1.32 0.34
N PHE A 90 1.56 -1.61 -0.84
CA PHE A 90 1.29 -3.00 -1.25
C PHE A 90 2.54 -3.80 -1.56
N ALA A 91 3.41 -3.26 -2.40
CA ALA A 91 4.60 -3.96 -2.79
C ALA A 91 5.59 -4.08 -1.60
N ARG A 92 6.32 -5.17 -1.54
CA ARG A 92 7.30 -5.37 -0.47
C ARG A 92 8.46 -4.38 -0.60
N PRO A 93 9.01 -3.88 0.52
CA PRO A 93 10.07 -2.87 0.48
C PRO A 93 11.37 -3.33 -0.19
N ASP A 94 11.61 -4.63 -0.28
CA ASP A 94 12.76 -5.25 -0.96
C ASP A 94 12.54 -5.43 -2.47
N SER A 95 11.40 -4.96 -3.01
CA SER A 95 11.12 -4.93 -4.45
C SER A 95 11.67 -3.68 -5.13
N GLU A 96 11.97 -3.83 -6.42
CA GLU A 96 12.18 -2.73 -7.36
C GLU A 96 10.95 -2.62 -8.26
N MET A 97 10.49 -1.41 -8.48
CA MET A 97 9.32 -1.11 -9.31
C MET A 97 9.45 0.27 -9.92
N PHE A 98 9.03 0.43 -11.16
CA PHE A 98 9.14 1.69 -11.87
C PHE A 98 10.59 2.24 -11.86
N GLY A 99 11.57 1.34 -12.00
CA GLY A 99 13.00 1.65 -11.98
C GLY A 99 13.53 2.12 -10.62
N GLN A 100 12.78 1.94 -9.53
CA GLN A 100 13.15 2.42 -8.19
C GLN A 100 13.07 1.32 -7.13
N SER A 101 14.01 1.35 -6.18
CA SER A 101 13.91 0.58 -4.94
C SER A 101 12.79 1.14 -4.07
N LEU A 102 11.81 0.31 -3.71
CA LEU A 102 10.69 0.72 -2.87
C LEU A 102 11.13 1.11 -1.46
N HIS A 103 12.15 0.44 -0.93
CA HIS A 103 12.72 0.84 0.36
C HIS A 103 13.24 2.30 0.31
N LYS A 104 14.02 2.65 -0.73
CA LYS A 104 14.53 4.02 -0.90
C LYS A 104 13.41 5.03 -1.15
N ALA A 105 12.39 4.67 -1.94
CA ALA A 105 11.24 5.52 -2.20
C ALA A 105 10.50 5.85 -0.88
N ARG A 106 10.23 4.84 -0.04
CA ARG A 106 9.56 5.04 1.25
C ARG A 106 10.41 5.80 2.26
N LEU A 107 11.73 5.63 2.26
CA LEU A 107 12.63 6.49 3.03
C LEU A 107 12.42 7.97 2.65
N ARG A 108 12.47 8.30 1.34
CA ARG A 108 12.26 9.67 0.86
C ARG A 108 10.84 10.20 1.17
N MET A 109 9.81 9.35 1.13
CA MET A 109 8.47 9.74 1.57
C MET A 109 8.46 10.18 3.05
N GLY A 110 9.21 9.49 3.89
CA GLY A 110 9.40 9.88 5.29
C GLY A 110 10.18 11.19 5.47
N GLU A 111 11.21 11.41 4.67
CA GLU A 111 11.99 12.67 4.65
C GLU A 111 11.10 13.85 4.23
N GLU A 112 10.35 13.72 3.14
CA GLU A 112 9.40 14.75 2.68
C GLU A 112 8.29 15.02 3.72
N LEU A 113 7.80 13.98 4.38
CA LEU A 113 6.80 14.08 5.43
C LEU A 113 7.32 14.85 6.65
N ALA A 114 8.61 14.71 6.99
CA ALA A 114 9.25 15.50 8.05
C ALA A 114 9.36 16.98 7.69
N HIS A 115 9.61 17.29 6.41
CA HIS A 115 9.66 18.67 5.91
C HIS A 115 8.26 19.32 5.89
N GLU A 116 7.24 18.61 5.40
CA GLU A 116 5.87 19.14 5.31
C GLU A 116 5.18 19.24 6.68
N HIS A 117 5.43 18.28 7.56
CA HIS A 117 4.75 18.17 8.86
C HIS A 117 5.74 17.90 9.99
N PRO A 118 6.63 18.85 10.32
CA PRO A 118 7.57 18.70 11.43
C PRO A 118 6.82 18.49 12.76
N ALA A 119 7.42 17.72 13.65
CA ALA A 119 6.92 17.50 15.02
C ALA A 119 7.90 18.11 16.01
N LEU A 120 7.87 19.45 16.10
CA LEU A 120 8.80 20.21 16.94
C LEU A 120 8.67 19.80 18.40
N GLY A 121 9.83 19.47 18.99
CA GLY A 121 9.92 19.08 20.39
C GLY A 121 9.52 17.62 20.66
N ALA A 122 9.26 16.79 19.65
CA ALA A 122 9.10 15.36 19.86
C ALA A 122 10.42 14.70 20.27
N ASP A 123 10.31 13.65 21.07
CA ASP A 123 11.46 12.99 21.69
C ASP A 123 11.87 11.72 20.91
N LEU A 124 10.93 11.14 20.12
CA LEU A 124 11.11 9.85 19.51
C LEU A 124 10.25 9.68 18.25
N VAL A 125 10.79 9.01 17.22
CA VAL A 125 10.07 8.54 16.04
C VAL A 125 9.93 7.03 16.12
N ILE A 126 8.71 6.52 15.98
CA ILE A 126 8.41 5.08 15.93
C ILE A 126 7.64 4.72 14.66
N PRO A 127 7.84 3.53 14.07
CA PRO A 127 7.03 3.03 12.98
C PRO A 127 5.78 2.33 13.48
N VAL A 128 4.73 2.30 12.66
CA VAL A 128 3.76 1.21 12.69
C VAL A 128 4.32 0.05 11.86
N PRO A 129 4.69 -1.08 12.49
CA PRO A 129 5.34 -2.17 11.76
C PRO A 129 4.34 -2.97 10.90
N ASP A 130 4.73 -3.53 9.73
CA ASP A 130 6.07 -3.49 9.15
C ASP A 130 6.21 -2.36 8.10
N SER A 131 5.09 -1.89 7.54
CA SER A 131 5.03 -0.97 6.39
C SER A 131 5.58 0.42 6.66
N GLY A 132 5.37 0.94 7.89
CA GLY A 132 5.85 2.26 8.28
C GLY A 132 7.35 2.36 8.56
N ILE A 133 8.08 1.23 8.65
CA ILE A 133 9.49 1.23 9.07
C ILE A 133 10.39 2.10 8.18
N PRO A 134 10.42 1.94 6.84
CA PRO A 134 11.31 2.76 6.02
C PRO A 134 11.00 4.25 6.11
N ALA A 135 9.70 4.60 6.13
CA ALA A 135 9.27 5.99 6.22
C ALA A 135 9.62 6.61 7.58
N ALA A 136 9.46 5.88 8.68
CA ALA A 136 9.86 6.35 10.01
C ALA A 136 11.37 6.59 10.10
N ILE A 137 12.18 5.74 9.49
CA ILE A 137 13.64 5.95 9.39
C ILE A 137 13.94 7.22 8.60
N GLY A 138 13.26 7.45 7.46
CA GLY A 138 13.39 8.66 6.65
C GLY A 138 13.01 9.92 7.43
N PHE A 139 11.85 9.87 8.12
CA PHE A 139 11.38 10.96 8.98
C PHE A 139 12.38 11.31 10.07
N ALA A 140 12.90 10.29 10.78
CA ALA A 140 13.88 10.47 11.84
C ALA A 140 15.17 11.11 11.34
N ARG A 141 15.67 10.67 10.17
CA ARG A 141 16.88 11.23 9.54
C ARG A 141 16.71 12.70 9.17
N ALA A 142 15.60 13.07 8.57
CA ALA A 142 15.35 14.44 8.13
C ALA A 142 15.04 15.39 9.30
N SER A 143 14.31 14.90 10.31
CA SER A 143 13.95 15.71 11.50
C SER A 143 15.04 15.80 12.56
N GLY A 144 16.01 14.88 12.56
CA GLY A 144 17.00 14.74 13.63
C GLY A 144 16.45 14.15 14.92
N ILE A 145 15.19 13.72 14.96
CA ILE A 145 14.57 13.07 16.12
C ILE A 145 15.01 11.60 16.14
N PRO A 146 15.43 11.05 17.30
CA PRO A 146 15.84 9.64 17.42
C PRO A 146 14.75 8.67 16.94
N PHE A 147 15.16 7.59 16.28
CA PHE A 147 14.30 6.48 15.89
C PHE A 147 14.45 5.32 16.89
N ASP A 148 13.31 4.68 17.22
CA ASP A 148 13.31 3.42 17.99
C ASP A 148 12.11 2.54 17.61
N GLU A 149 12.15 1.25 17.96
CA GLU A 149 11.02 0.32 17.83
C GLU A 149 10.08 0.47 19.04
N GLY A 150 9.07 1.32 18.91
CA GLY A 150 8.09 1.54 19.99
C GLY A 150 6.90 0.56 19.98
N LEU A 151 6.71 -0.14 18.87
CA LEU A 151 5.62 -1.11 18.64
C LEU A 151 6.20 -2.40 18.08
N ILE A 152 5.89 -3.51 18.73
CA ILE A 152 6.25 -4.86 18.26
C ILE A 152 5.05 -5.55 17.66
N LYS A 153 5.20 -6.02 16.43
CA LYS A 153 4.20 -6.85 15.76
C LYS A 153 4.31 -8.31 16.22
N ASN A 154 3.21 -8.85 16.70
CA ASN A 154 3.14 -10.26 17.07
C ASN A 154 3.19 -11.13 15.80
N ARG A 155 4.29 -11.88 15.64
CA ARG A 155 4.53 -12.75 14.47
C ARG A 155 3.67 -14.03 14.47
N TYR A 156 3.12 -14.41 15.60
CA TYR A 156 2.29 -15.62 15.75
C TYR A 156 0.83 -15.40 15.34
N ILE A 157 0.40 -14.14 15.18
CA ILE A 157 -0.96 -13.79 14.79
C ILE A 157 -0.96 -13.38 13.32
N GLN A 158 -1.48 -14.29 12.49
CA GLN A 158 -1.73 -14.00 11.07
C GLN A 158 -2.93 -13.04 10.92
N ARG A 159 -3.20 -12.58 9.69
CA ARG A 159 -4.29 -11.65 9.36
C ARG A 159 -5.64 -12.17 9.90
N THR A 160 -6.16 -11.57 10.96
CA THR A 160 -7.47 -11.87 11.54
C THR A 160 -8.56 -11.08 10.79
N PHE A 161 -8.75 -11.36 9.48
CA PHE A 161 -9.78 -10.67 8.70
C PHE A 161 -11.20 -11.19 8.94
N ILE A 162 -11.37 -12.30 9.65
CA ILE A 162 -12.65 -12.97 9.84
C ILE A 162 -12.92 -13.18 11.33
N ALA A 163 -13.06 -12.08 12.08
CA ALA A 163 -13.67 -12.18 13.41
C ALA A 163 -15.10 -11.61 13.32
N PRO A 164 -16.12 -12.41 13.55
CA PRO A 164 -17.52 -11.99 13.42
C PRO A 164 -17.94 -10.98 14.51
N ASP A 165 -17.21 -10.86 15.62
CA ASP A 165 -17.57 -10.02 16.76
C ASP A 165 -16.65 -8.80 16.90
N GLN A 166 -17.25 -7.66 17.30
CA GLN A 166 -16.57 -6.38 17.55
C GLN A 166 -15.51 -6.51 18.66
N ARG A 167 -15.80 -7.23 19.74
CA ARG A 167 -14.87 -7.51 20.85
C ARG A 167 -13.63 -8.28 20.37
N MET A 168 -13.81 -9.29 19.52
CA MET A 168 -12.70 -10.05 18.93
C MET A 168 -11.85 -9.18 17.99
N ARG A 169 -12.47 -8.22 17.26
CA ARG A 169 -11.74 -7.23 16.46
C ARG A 169 -10.97 -6.22 17.32
N GLU A 170 -11.46 -5.89 18.50
CA GLU A 170 -10.76 -5.02 19.45
C GLU A 170 -9.58 -5.71 20.12
N MET A 171 -9.75 -6.96 20.55
CA MET A 171 -8.64 -7.80 21.00
C MET A 171 -7.62 -8.03 19.88
N GLY A 172 -8.05 -8.14 18.64
CA GLY A 172 -7.20 -8.39 17.48
C GLY A 172 -6.10 -7.34 17.26
N VAL A 173 -6.33 -6.06 17.55
CA VAL A 173 -5.29 -5.01 17.45
C VAL A 173 -4.30 -5.11 18.63
N ARG A 174 -4.80 -5.26 19.86
CA ARG A 174 -3.95 -5.46 21.06
C ARG A 174 -3.08 -6.72 20.95
N MET A 175 -3.64 -7.78 20.33
CA MET A 175 -2.88 -9.02 20.11
C MET A 175 -1.83 -8.88 18.99
N LYS A 176 -2.04 -7.97 18.03
CA LYS A 176 -1.15 -7.78 16.88
C LYS A 176 0.01 -6.83 17.14
N LEU A 177 -0.24 -5.78 17.92
CA LEU A 177 0.73 -4.72 18.19
C LEU A 177 0.85 -4.53 19.70
N THR A 178 2.05 -4.68 20.21
CA THR A 178 2.36 -4.49 21.63
C THR A 178 3.34 -3.32 21.77
N PRO A 179 3.00 -2.27 22.54
CA PRO A 179 3.91 -1.18 22.81
C PRO A 179 5.01 -1.60 23.78
N ILE A 180 6.21 -1.05 23.60
CA ILE A 180 7.32 -1.19 24.52
C ILE A 180 7.21 -0.04 25.54
N HIS A 181 6.72 -0.32 26.74
CA HIS A 181 6.46 0.68 27.78
C HIS A 181 7.70 1.53 28.12
N GLU A 182 8.85 0.91 28.28
CA GLU A 182 10.12 1.58 28.58
C GLU A 182 10.51 2.63 27.54
N VAL A 183 10.13 2.40 26.26
CA VAL A 183 10.40 3.32 25.16
C VAL A 183 9.40 4.47 25.14
N MET A 184 8.16 4.25 25.60
CA MET A 184 7.06 5.20 25.51
C MET A 184 6.93 6.16 26.70
N GLU A 185 7.30 5.70 27.89
CA GLU A 185 6.99 6.39 29.14
C GLU A 185 7.50 7.84 29.18
N GLY A 186 6.58 8.78 29.33
CA GLY A 186 6.84 10.24 29.42
C GLY A 186 7.27 10.88 28.10
N LYS A 187 7.32 10.18 26.98
CA LYS A 187 7.81 10.67 25.68
C LYS A 187 6.73 11.33 24.84
N ARG A 188 7.14 12.32 24.05
CA ARG A 188 6.38 12.88 22.94
C ARG A 188 6.80 12.11 21.68
N VAL A 189 5.88 11.30 21.16
CA VAL A 189 6.17 10.29 20.14
C VAL A 189 5.64 10.71 18.78
N VAL A 190 6.45 10.58 17.74
CA VAL A 190 5.99 10.64 16.34
C VAL A 190 5.75 9.22 15.87
N MET A 191 4.51 8.89 15.62
CA MET A 191 4.09 7.61 15.04
C MET A 191 3.95 7.75 13.53
N VAL A 192 4.76 7.01 12.76
CA VAL A 192 4.73 7.03 11.30
C VAL A 192 4.04 5.78 10.76
N ASP A 193 3.03 5.96 9.90
CA ASP A 193 2.28 4.88 9.24
C ASP A 193 2.10 5.17 7.75
N ASP A 194 1.64 4.18 6.99
CA ASP A 194 1.46 4.31 5.54
C ASP A 194 0.16 5.04 5.16
N SER A 195 -0.97 4.70 5.77
CA SER A 195 -2.29 5.21 5.36
C SER A 195 -3.33 5.16 6.47
N ILE A 196 -4.33 6.04 6.39
CA ILE A 196 -5.56 5.99 7.19
C ILE A 196 -6.74 5.80 6.24
N VAL A 197 -7.47 4.68 6.39
CA VAL A 197 -8.68 4.39 5.60
C VAL A 197 -9.94 4.65 6.41
N ARG A 198 -10.18 3.87 7.48
CA ARG A 198 -11.34 4.02 8.36
C ARG A 198 -11.01 4.76 9.69
N GLY A 199 -9.76 4.94 10.02
CA GLY A 199 -9.31 5.53 11.28
C GLY A 199 -9.40 4.63 12.53
N THR A 200 -10.19 3.55 12.47
CA THR A 200 -10.42 2.66 13.63
C THR A 200 -9.15 1.96 14.12
N THR A 201 -8.29 1.51 13.23
CA THR A 201 -7.01 0.87 13.59
C THR A 201 -6.05 1.90 14.17
N THR A 202 -5.87 3.03 13.48
CA THR A 202 -4.99 4.11 13.92
C THR A 202 -5.38 4.64 15.29
N GLY A 203 -6.69 4.88 15.54
CA GLY A 203 -7.18 5.33 16.85
C GLY A 203 -6.89 4.33 17.97
N LYS A 204 -6.98 3.03 17.70
CA LYS A 204 -6.61 2.00 18.67
C LYS A 204 -5.11 1.98 18.97
N VAL A 205 -4.27 2.15 17.94
CA VAL A 205 -2.81 2.22 18.12
C VAL A 205 -2.42 3.47 18.91
N VAL A 206 -3.00 4.63 18.59
CA VAL A 206 -2.80 5.88 19.34
C VAL A 206 -3.15 5.67 20.83
N ARG A 207 -4.29 5.05 21.12
CA ARG A 207 -4.68 4.76 22.51
C ARG A 207 -3.70 3.82 23.19
N LEU A 208 -3.22 2.76 22.51
CA LEU A 208 -2.21 1.85 23.05
C LEU A 208 -0.91 2.58 23.43
N LEU A 209 -0.50 3.58 22.66
CA LEU A 209 0.69 4.38 22.97
C LEU A 209 0.48 5.26 24.21
N PHE A 210 -0.70 5.89 24.35
CA PHE A 210 -1.03 6.64 25.57
C PHE A 210 -1.15 5.72 26.80
N ASP A 211 -1.79 4.55 26.65
CA ASP A 211 -1.88 3.53 27.70
C ASP A 211 -0.48 3.03 28.13
N ALA A 212 0.51 3.08 27.22
CA ALA A 212 1.89 2.73 27.49
C ALA A 212 2.73 3.89 28.08
N GLY A 213 2.11 5.03 28.37
CA GLY A 213 2.76 6.16 29.04
C GLY A 213 3.25 7.26 28.12
N ALA A 214 2.96 7.24 26.81
CA ALA A 214 3.30 8.34 25.93
C ALA A 214 2.57 9.64 26.40
N ARG A 215 3.31 10.75 26.45
CA ARG A 215 2.78 12.06 26.81
C ARG A 215 2.03 12.75 25.66
N GLU A 216 2.54 12.60 24.45
CA GLU A 216 1.96 13.10 23.21
C GLU A 216 2.16 12.08 22.10
N VAL A 217 1.20 12.00 21.17
CA VAL A 217 1.29 11.13 19.98
C VAL A 217 1.01 11.97 18.74
N HIS A 218 2.04 12.21 17.94
CA HIS A 218 2.01 12.92 16.68
C HIS A 218 1.95 11.92 15.54
N VAL A 219 0.82 11.83 14.84
CA VAL A 219 0.62 10.87 13.75
C VAL A 219 1.08 11.48 12.43
N ARG A 220 1.88 10.73 11.66
CA ARG A 220 2.44 11.12 10.37
C ARG A 220 2.19 10.01 9.36
N ILE A 221 1.52 10.33 8.25
CA ILE A 221 1.02 9.37 7.26
C ILE A 221 1.64 9.66 5.91
N THR A 222 2.27 8.64 5.30
CA THR A 222 2.95 8.78 4.00
C THR A 222 2.01 8.80 2.80
N ALA A 223 0.77 8.33 2.93
CA ALA A 223 -0.26 8.53 1.91
C ALA A 223 -0.96 9.88 2.10
N PRO A 224 -1.43 10.56 1.03
CA PRO A 224 -2.46 11.57 1.14
C PRO A 224 -3.77 11.00 1.71
N PRO A 225 -4.72 11.86 2.15
CA PRO A 225 -6.02 11.40 2.61
C PRO A 225 -6.75 10.57 1.55
N VAL A 226 -7.23 9.38 1.93
CA VAL A 226 -7.97 8.47 1.06
C VAL A 226 -9.44 8.90 1.03
N ILE A 227 -9.88 9.53 -0.07
CA ILE A 227 -11.22 10.12 -0.21
C ILE A 227 -12.14 9.36 -1.16
N SER A 228 -11.61 8.43 -1.95
CA SER A 228 -12.35 7.67 -2.95
C SER A 228 -11.97 6.19 -2.91
N GLN A 229 -12.94 5.32 -3.23
CA GLN A 229 -12.72 3.89 -3.30
C GLN A 229 -11.92 3.48 -4.55
N CYS A 230 -11.30 2.32 -4.52
CA CYS A 230 -10.58 1.77 -5.67
C CYS A 230 -11.48 0.83 -6.48
N PHE A 231 -11.41 0.96 -7.83
CA PHE A 231 -12.08 0.05 -8.77
C PHE A 231 -11.07 -0.82 -9.55
N TYR A 232 -9.78 -0.76 -9.20
CA TYR A 232 -8.70 -1.41 -9.94
C TYR A 232 -7.98 -2.51 -9.13
N GLY A 233 -8.74 -3.21 -8.28
CA GLY A 233 -8.27 -4.41 -7.60
C GLY A 233 -7.72 -4.21 -6.18
N VAL A 234 -7.89 -3.02 -5.59
CA VAL A 234 -7.66 -2.81 -4.16
C VAL A 234 -9.00 -2.95 -3.42
N ASP A 235 -9.09 -3.89 -2.48
CA ASP A 235 -10.29 -4.00 -1.64
C ASP A 235 -10.31 -2.85 -0.62
N MET A 236 -10.93 -1.76 -1.03
CA MET A 236 -11.19 -0.61 -0.17
C MET A 236 -12.61 -0.62 0.36
N ALA A 237 -12.78 0.01 1.52
CA ALA A 237 -14.07 0.33 2.09
C ALA A 237 -14.95 1.11 1.10
N SER A 238 -16.27 1.03 1.28
CA SER A 238 -17.19 1.91 0.57
C SER A 238 -16.90 3.38 0.90
N LYS A 239 -17.27 4.29 0.03
CA LYS A 239 -17.00 5.74 0.21
C LYS A 239 -17.50 6.26 1.57
N SER A 240 -18.60 5.73 2.07
CA SER A 240 -19.16 6.09 3.39
C SER A 240 -18.28 5.67 4.57
N GLU A 241 -17.45 4.64 4.40
CA GLU A 241 -16.53 4.15 5.44
C GLU A 241 -15.15 4.82 5.38
N LEU A 242 -14.84 5.59 4.31
CA LEU A 242 -13.59 6.34 4.18
C LEU A 242 -13.65 7.57 5.08
N ILE A 243 -12.82 7.59 6.14
CA ILE A 243 -12.88 8.67 7.12
C ILE A 243 -12.58 10.04 6.49
N ALA A 244 -11.63 10.11 5.56
CA ALA A 244 -11.23 11.35 4.91
C ALA A 244 -12.19 11.80 3.78
N ALA A 245 -13.14 10.95 3.36
CA ALA A 245 -14.17 11.37 2.41
C ALA A 245 -15.25 12.28 3.05
N ASN A 246 -15.40 12.20 4.38
CA ASN A 246 -16.49 12.84 5.10
C ASN A 246 -16.03 13.76 6.25
N ASN A 247 -14.72 13.82 6.53
CA ASN A 247 -14.18 14.56 7.67
C ASN A 247 -12.95 15.37 7.25
N SER A 248 -12.80 16.55 7.87
CA SER A 248 -11.57 17.33 7.78
C SER A 248 -10.41 16.64 8.52
N ILE A 249 -9.17 17.02 8.21
CA ILE A 249 -7.97 16.49 8.90
C ILE A 249 -8.07 16.68 10.41
N GLU A 250 -8.60 17.82 10.86
CA GLU A 250 -8.77 18.10 12.30
C GLU A 250 -9.82 17.17 12.94
N GLN A 251 -10.92 16.89 12.25
CA GLN A 251 -11.92 15.92 12.72
C GLN A 251 -11.35 14.51 12.78
N ILE A 252 -10.53 14.14 11.79
CA ILE A 252 -9.81 12.82 11.79
C ILE A 252 -8.86 12.77 12.98
N ARG A 253 -8.07 13.83 13.22
CA ARG A 253 -7.15 13.92 14.36
C ARG A 253 -7.87 13.68 15.69
N GLN A 254 -9.02 14.36 15.88
CA GLN A 254 -9.85 14.22 17.09
C GLN A 254 -10.42 12.82 17.20
N HIS A 255 -10.89 12.23 16.08
CA HIS A 255 -11.47 10.89 16.06
C HIS A 255 -10.45 9.81 16.45
N ILE A 256 -9.20 9.91 15.97
CA ILE A 256 -8.14 8.97 16.33
C ILE A 256 -7.48 9.28 17.68
N GLY A 257 -7.78 10.44 18.29
CA GLY A 257 -7.26 10.88 19.59
C GLY A 257 -5.79 11.31 19.57
N ALA A 258 -5.25 11.69 18.40
CA ALA A 258 -3.85 12.09 18.26
C ALA A 258 -3.63 13.55 18.73
N THR A 259 -2.40 13.84 19.21
CA THR A 259 -1.97 15.21 19.55
C THR A 259 -1.88 16.06 18.28
N SER A 260 -1.32 15.53 17.19
CA SER A 260 -1.32 16.14 15.87
C SER A 260 -1.39 15.10 14.76
N LEU A 261 -1.84 15.51 13.58
CA LEU A 261 -1.95 14.64 12.39
C LEU A 261 -1.42 15.38 11.16
N GLY A 262 -0.57 14.70 10.38
CA GLY A 262 -0.09 15.19 9.10
C GLY A 262 -0.08 14.08 8.06
N PHE A 263 -0.50 14.40 6.84
CA PHE A 263 -0.47 13.52 5.67
C PHE A 263 0.51 14.10 4.65
N LEU A 264 1.33 13.24 4.03
CA LEU A 264 2.18 13.66 2.92
C LEU A 264 1.31 14.16 1.76
N SER A 265 1.69 15.28 1.18
CA SER A 265 0.99 15.84 0.02
C SER A 265 1.28 15.03 -1.26
N GLN A 266 0.44 15.22 -2.29
CA GLN A 266 0.72 14.64 -3.62
C GLN A 266 2.03 15.19 -4.20
N ASP A 267 2.34 16.46 -3.95
CA ASP A 267 3.61 17.07 -4.39
C ASP A 267 4.79 16.46 -3.63
N GLY A 268 4.63 16.17 -2.34
CA GLY A 268 5.61 15.43 -1.54
C GLY A 268 5.87 14.03 -2.08
N LEU A 269 4.82 13.32 -2.52
CA LEU A 269 4.98 12.03 -3.20
C LEU A 269 5.76 12.16 -4.51
N ALA A 270 5.44 13.15 -5.34
CA ALA A 270 6.15 13.40 -6.59
C ALA A 270 7.66 13.67 -6.35
N ARG A 271 7.98 14.49 -5.34
CA ARG A 271 9.38 14.75 -4.94
C ARG A 271 10.07 13.49 -4.44
N ALA A 272 9.42 12.73 -3.56
CA ALA A 272 9.97 11.49 -3.02
C ALA A 272 10.27 10.43 -4.09
N LEU A 273 9.41 10.36 -5.12
CA LEU A 273 9.56 9.42 -6.23
C LEU A 273 10.41 9.97 -7.37
N SER A 274 10.78 11.27 -7.34
CA SER A 274 11.46 11.94 -8.46
C SER A 274 10.74 11.69 -9.80
N SER A 275 9.42 11.69 -9.77
CA SER A 275 8.55 11.37 -10.91
C SER A 275 7.24 12.16 -10.81
N PRO A 276 6.72 12.70 -11.91
CA PRO A 276 5.49 13.47 -11.90
C PRO A 276 4.29 12.58 -11.54
N ASN A 277 3.32 13.18 -10.84
CA ASN A 277 2.10 12.50 -10.41
C ASN A 277 1.28 11.89 -11.56
N GLU A 278 1.39 12.45 -12.76
CA GLU A 278 0.70 11.98 -13.97
C GLU A 278 1.06 10.55 -14.37
N ASN A 279 2.22 10.05 -13.95
CA ASN A 279 2.66 8.67 -14.18
C ASN A 279 2.00 7.65 -13.23
N PHE A 280 1.20 8.14 -12.30
CA PHE A 280 0.58 7.30 -11.27
C PHE A 280 -0.95 7.40 -11.29
N CYS A 281 -1.59 6.31 -10.85
CA CYS A 281 -3.00 6.32 -10.48
C CYS A 281 -3.13 6.86 -9.06
N LEU A 282 -3.75 8.03 -8.93
CA LEU A 282 -4.02 8.71 -7.67
C LEU A 282 -5.52 8.72 -7.33
N ALA A 283 -6.33 7.87 -8.00
CA ALA A 283 -7.79 7.91 -7.92
C ALA A 283 -8.35 7.83 -6.49
N CYS A 284 -7.71 7.04 -5.62
CA CYS A 284 -8.13 6.96 -4.21
C CYS A 284 -7.91 8.27 -3.43
N PHE A 285 -7.01 9.16 -3.89
CA PHE A 285 -6.70 10.44 -3.25
C PHE A 285 -7.40 11.63 -3.92
N THR A 286 -7.78 11.51 -5.22
CA THR A 286 -8.33 12.61 -6.00
C THR A 286 -9.78 12.40 -6.42
N GLY A 287 -10.23 11.15 -6.57
CA GLY A 287 -11.48 10.79 -7.20
C GLY A 287 -11.43 10.78 -8.73
N GLU A 288 -10.27 11.05 -9.33
CA GLU A 288 -10.07 11.04 -10.79
C GLU A 288 -9.49 9.70 -11.24
N TYR A 289 -10.23 8.98 -12.06
CA TYR A 289 -9.90 7.62 -12.46
C TYR A 289 -9.27 7.57 -13.86
N PRO A 290 -8.11 6.88 -14.05
CA PRO A 290 -7.50 6.72 -15.38
C PRO A 290 -8.44 6.07 -16.41
N VAL A 291 -9.24 5.10 -15.97
CA VAL A 291 -10.28 4.46 -16.78
C VAL A 291 -11.63 4.93 -16.26
N PRO A 292 -12.57 5.39 -17.14
CA PRO A 292 -13.90 5.75 -16.70
C PRO A 292 -14.58 4.62 -15.92
N VAL A 293 -15.08 4.93 -14.75
CA VAL A 293 -15.84 4.01 -13.93
C VAL A 293 -17.33 4.27 -14.19
N HIS A 294 -18.01 3.27 -14.73
CA HIS A 294 -19.46 3.35 -14.82
C HIS A 294 -20.06 3.07 -13.44
N PRO A 295 -20.81 4.00 -12.85
CA PRO A 295 -21.48 3.73 -11.60
C PRO A 295 -22.45 2.58 -11.81
N THR A 296 -22.17 1.43 -11.25
CA THR A 296 -23.18 0.39 -11.01
C THR A 296 -24.24 1.01 -10.11
N ARG A 297 -25.53 0.70 -10.33
CA ARG A 297 -26.69 1.36 -9.70
C ARG A 297 -26.56 1.61 -8.19
N ASP A 298 -25.71 0.84 -7.47
CA ASP A 298 -25.54 0.95 -6.03
C ASP A 298 -24.08 1.17 -5.58
N GLY A 299 -23.07 1.22 -6.49
CA GLY A 299 -21.65 1.37 -6.11
C GLY A 299 -21.13 0.28 -5.15
N SER A 300 -21.90 -0.78 -4.94
CA SER A 300 -21.60 -1.85 -4.00
C SER A 300 -20.58 -2.80 -4.62
N LYS A 301 -19.54 -3.16 -3.84
CA LYS A 301 -18.60 -4.23 -4.21
C LYS A 301 -19.29 -5.61 -4.35
N PHE A 302 -20.52 -5.73 -3.85
CA PHE A 302 -21.36 -6.93 -3.92
C PHE A 302 -22.39 -6.87 -5.07
N ALA A 303 -22.29 -5.92 -6.00
CA ALA A 303 -23.26 -5.75 -7.08
C ALA A 303 -23.45 -7.03 -7.94
N LEU A 304 -22.39 -7.83 -8.13
CA LEU A 304 -22.48 -9.11 -8.84
C LEU A 304 -23.23 -10.17 -8.03
N GLU A 305 -23.03 -10.22 -6.72
CA GLU A 305 -23.68 -11.16 -5.82
C GLU A 305 -25.17 -10.83 -5.65
N MET A 306 -25.52 -9.53 -5.58
CA MET A 306 -26.91 -9.06 -5.53
C MET A 306 -27.70 -9.42 -6.80
N ASN A 307 -27.06 -9.34 -7.97
CA ASN A 307 -27.69 -9.74 -9.23
C ASN A 307 -27.92 -11.27 -9.35
N MET A 308 -27.10 -12.08 -8.68
CA MET A 308 -27.29 -13.54 -8.67
C MET A 308 -28.39 -13.99 -7.70
N ALA A 309 -28.64 -13.22 -6.63
CA ALA A 309 -29.69 -13.51 -5.66
C ALA A 309 -31.12 -13.14 -6.14
N GLY A 310 -31.25 -12.39 -7.24
CA GLY A 310 -32.52 -11.89 -7.76
C GLY A 310 -33.13 -12.67 -8.94
N SER A 311 -32.54 -13.78 -9.36
CA SER A 311 -33.14 -14.65 -10.40
C SER A 311 -33.95 -15.77 -9.73
N PRO A 312 -35.30 -15.79 -9.79
CA PRO A 312 -36.06 -16.95 -9.36
C PRO A 312 -35.69 -18.15 -10.26
N PRO A 313 -35.70 -19.37 -9.74
CA PRO A 313 -35.49 -20.55 -10.57
C PRO A 313 -36.55 -20.60 -11.67
N THR A 314 -36.11 -20.60 -12.91
CA THR A 314 -36.98 -20.89 -14.06
C THR A 314 -37.55 -22.28 -13.91
N PRO A 315 -38.87 -22.47 -14.21
CA PRO A 315 -39.58 -23.72 -13.99
C PRO A 315 -39.11 -24.86 -14.88
#